data_9edec666c5a371f8a2785d3a2e37720f
#
_entry.id   9edec666c5a371f8a2785d3a2e37720f
#
_cell.length_a   1.000
_cell.length_b   1.000
_cell.length_c   1.000
_cell.angle_alpha   90.00
_cell.angle_beta   90.00
_cell.angle_gamma   90.00
#
_symmetry.space_group_name_H-M   'P 1'
#
loop_
_entity.id
_entity.type
_entity.pdbx_description
1 polymer ?
#
loop_
_entity_poly.entity_id
_entity_poly.type
_entity_poly.pdbx_seq_one_letter_code
_entity_poly.pdbx_strand_id
1 'polypeptide(L)'
;IKLLSHMGCQVTDTEDGIIVCGCKDGVYDGIEVDMNDYSDQSMTMAVVAAFAQTPTYIKNIGHIRLQESDRLHGIAAELKKLGGNVIEEESAIRIIPAPLHGGVVSTYDDHRMAMSFALAGLRVPGVVIDDYQCCRKTFENYFQVFEEAFYS
;
A
#
# COMPACT_ATOMS: atom_id res chain seq x y z
N ILE A 1 3.18 -4.06 12.08
CA ILE A 1 3.41 -3.42 13.38
C ILE A 1 4.78 -2.75 13.39
N LYS A 2 5.90 -3.51 13.39
CA LYS A 2 7.26 -2.96 13.46
C LYS A 2 7.55 -1.90 12.38
N LEU A 3 7.06 -2.09 11.16
CA LEU A 3 7.26 -1.13 10.07
C LEU A 3 6.62 0.22 10.38
N LEU A 4 5.38 0.24 10.86
CA LEU A 4 4.69 1.47 11.25
C LEU A 4 5.42 2.21 12.37
N SER A 5 5.96 1.47 13.35
CA SER A 5 6.79 2.07 14.40
C SER A 5 8.07 2.72 13.85
N HIS A 6 8.73 2.06 12.89
CA HIS A 6 9.92 2.63 12.23
C HIS A 6 9.60 3.87 11.39
N MET A 7 8.37 3.99 10.90
CA MET A 7 7.87 5.16 10.18
C MET A 7 7.41 6.30 11.11
N GLY A 8 7.49 6.11 12.44
CA GLY A 8 7.16 7.14 13.43
C GLY A 8 5.76 7.02 14.05
N CYS A 9 4.98 5.97 13.71
CA CYS A 9 3.69 5.73 14.36
C CYS A 9 3.88 5.11 15.75
N GLN A 10 2.98 5.45 16.67
CA GLN A 10 2.95 4.79 17.98
C GLN A 10 2.16 3.48 17.87
N VAL A 11 2.82 2.39 18.19
CA VAL A 11 2.21 1.05 18.19
C VAL A 11 2.38 0.42 19.55
N THR A 12 1.28 0.01 20.16
CA THR A 12 1.27 -0.65 21.46
C THR A 12 0.62 -2.03 21.31
N ASP A 13 1.34 -3.05 21.74
CA ASP A 13 0.83 -4.40 21.86
C ASP A 13 0.22 -4.59 23.26
N THR A 14 -1.03 -5.05 23.33
CA THR A 14 -1.78 -5.24 24.57
C THR A 14 -2.37 -6.65 24.63
N GLU A 15 -2.83 -7.08 25.78
CA GLU A 15 -3.50 -8.39 25.94
C GLU A 15 -4.76 -8.52 25.09
N ASP A 16 -5.46 -7.40 24.83
CA ASP A 16 -6.71 -7.36 24.06
C ASP A 16 -6.48 -7.13 22.55
N GLY A 17 -5.24 -6.84 22.11
CA GLY A 17 -4.92 -6.58 20.70
C GLY A 17 -3.86 -5.50 20.51
N ILE A 18 -3.81 -4.96 19.31
CA ILE A 18 -2.81 -4.00 18.88
C ILE A 18 -3.46 -2.63 18.72
N ILE A 19 -2.92 -1.64 19.41
CA ILE A 19 -3.32 -0.24 19.28
C ILE A 19 -2.31 0.48 18.37
N VAL A 20 -2.79 1.06 17.28
CA VAL A 20 -1.99 1.92 16.40
C VAL A 20 -2.53 3.33 16.52
N CYS A 21 -1.72 4.23 17.05
CA CYS A 21 -2.01 5.66 17.00
C CYS A 21 -1.36 6.24 15.75
N GLY A 22 -2.15 7.00 14.99
CA GLY A 22 -1.63 7.72 13.82
C GLY A 22 -0.46 8.61 14.19
N CYS A 23 0.42 8.84 13.23
CA CYS A 23 1.53 9.75 13.43
C CYS A 23 1.02 11.19 13.66
N LYS A 24 1.74 11.96 14.45
CA LYS A 24 1.39 13.36 14.73
C LYS A 24 1.20 14.12 13.43
N ASP A 25 0.09 14.83 13.31
CA ASP A 25 -0.31 15.61 12.14
C ASP A 25 -0.43 14.79 10.84
N GLY A 26 -0.54 13.45 10.94
CA GLY A 26 -0.60 12.55 9.79
C GLY A 26 0.72 12.43 9.01
N VAL A 27 1.82 12.85 9.62
CA VAL A 27 3.15 12.93 9.02
C VAL A 27 4.00 11.77 9.47
N TYR A 28 4.66 11.09 8.53
CA TYR A 28 5.59 9.99 8.80
C TYR A 28 6.70 9.92 7.76
N ASP A 29 7.79 9.28 8.14
CA ASP A 29 8.95 9.09 7.28
C ASP A 29 8.86 7.81 6.46
N GLY A 30 9.54 7.83 5.31
CA GLY A 30 9.85 6.62 4.56
C GLY A 30 10.92 5.79 5.27
N ILE A 31 11.06 4.54 4.85
CA ILE A 31 12.02 3.61 5.42
C ILE A 31 12.75 2.81 4.34
N GLU A 32 13.93 2.33 4.67
CA GLU A 32 14.55 1.23 3.93
C GLU A 32 14.22 -0.08 4.62
N VAL A 33 13.65 -1.04 3.89
CA VAL A 33 13.15 -2.28 4.45
C VAL A 33 13.35 -3.47 3.52
N ASP A 34 13.80 -4.57 4.09
CA ASP A 34 13.78 -5.89 3.47
C ASP A 34 12.42 -6.54 3.75
N MET A 35 11.67 -6.86 2.69
CA MET A 35 10.34 -7.45 2.82
C MET A 35 10.27 -8.89 2.31
N ASN A 36 11.41 -9.58 2.18
CA ASN A 36 11.42 -10.95 1.69
C ASN A 36 10.47 -11.88 2.47
N ASP A 37 10.50 -11.81 3.80
CA ASP A 37 9.74 -12.72 4.68
C ASP A 37 8.24 -12.38 4.78
N TYR A 38 7.83 -11.20 4.33
CA TYR A 38 6.44 -10.74 4.33
C TYR A 38 6.09 -9.93 3.08
N SER A 39 6.58 -10.39 1.96
CA SER A 39 6.48 -9.74 0.66
C SER A 39 5.04 -9.49 0.19
N ASP A 40 4.08 -10.26 0.67
CA ASP A 40 2.64 -10.06 0.46
C ASP A 40 2.13 -8.70 0.96
N GLN A 41 2.84 -8.06 1.88
CA GLN A 41 2.51 -6.73 2.38
C GLN A 41 3.21 -5.60 1.61
N SER A 42 4.02 -5.93 0.59
CA SER A 42 4.77 -4.92 -0.17
C SER A 42 3.87 -3.94 -0.90
N MET A 43 2.72 -4.39 -1.39
CA MET A 43 1.74 -3.52 -2.07
C MET A 43 1.16 -2.49 -1.10
N THR A 44 0.70 -2.94 0.07
CA THR A 44 0.22 -2.05 1.14
C THR A 44 1.31 -1.08 1.59
N MET A 45 2.53 -1.59 1.80
CA MET A 45 3.67 -0.77 2.20
C MET A 45 4.00 0.29 1.16
N ALA A 46 3.96 -0.05 -0.12
CA ALA A 46 4.23 0.87 -1.21
C ALA A 46 3.19 2.00 -1.31
N VAL A 47 1.91 1.67 -1.13
CA VAL A 47 0.85 2.70 -1.10
C VAL A 47 1.02 3.62 0.10
N VAL A 48 1.29 3.07 1.29
CA VAL A 48 1.57 3.89 2.48
C VAL A 48 2.81 4.76 2.26
N ALA A 49 3.87 4.21 1.69
CA ALA A 49 5.11 4.92 1.39
C ALA A 49 4.94 6.12 0.46
N ALA A 50 3.96 6.07 -0.45
CA ALA A 50 3.69 7.17 -1.36
C ALA A 50 3.22 8.46 -0.66
N PHE A 51 2.78 8.36 0.58
CA PHE A 51 2.36 9.48 1.43
C PHE A 51 3.39 9.87 2.50
N ALA A 52 4.54 9.19 2.55
CA ALA A 52 5.62 9.52 3.47
C ALA A 52 6.29 10.85 3.08
N GLN A 53 7.04 11.46 4.01
CA GLN A 53 7.80 12.70 3.75
C GLN A 53 9.17 12.45 3.12
N THR A 54 9.74 11.28 3.34
CA THR A 54 11.05 10.90 2.84
C THR A 54 10.93 9.62 1.97
N PRO A 55 11.91 9.34 1.10
CA PRO A 55 11.85 8.17 0.24
C PRO A 55 11.80 6.84 1.01
N THR A 56 11.05 5.88 0.46
CA THR A 56 11.04 4.49 0.93
C THR A 56 11.72 3.60 -0.09
N TYR A 57 12.51 2.64 0.40
CA TYR A 57 13.14 1.62 -0.41
C TYR A 57 12.76 0.22 0.10
N ILE A 58 11.95 -0.49 -0.69
CA ILE A 58 11.51 -1.86 -0.40
C ILE A 58 12.35 -2.81 -1.24
N LYS A 59 13.05 -3.73 -0.61
CA LYS A 59 13.99 -4.63 -1.28
C LYS A 59 13.69 -6.11 -1.01
N ASN A 60 14.34 -6.98 -1.83
CA ASN A 60 14.23 -8.43 -1.78
C ASN A 60 12.80 -8.94 -2.04
N ILE A 61 12.07 -8.30 -2.95
CA ILE A 61 10.70 -8.63 -3.33
C ILE A 61 10.57 -9.09 -4.80
N GLY A 62 11.66 -9.43 -5.48
CA GLY A 62 11.62 -9.83 -6.90
C GLY A 62 10.70 -11.03 -7.18
N HIS A 63 10.57 -11.95 -6.22
CA HIS A 63 9.71 -13.13 -6.36
C HIS A 63 8.21 -12.81 -6.44
N ILE A 64 7.75 -11.59 -6.00
CA ILE A 64 6.34 -11.21 -6.14
C ILE A 64 5.91 -10.96 -7.59
N ARG A 65 6.87 -10.89 -8.52
CA ARG A 65 6.57 -10.81 -9.96
C ARG A 65 5.94 -12.10 -10.52
N LEU A 66 6.15 -13.22 -9.85
CA LEU A 66 5.71 -14.55 -10.26
C LEU A 66 4.51 -15.06 -9.44
N GLN A 67 3.81 -14.16 -8.76
CA GLN A 67 2.61 -14.50 -7.97
C GLN A 67 1.33 -14.38 -8.79
N GLU A 68 0.21 -13.97 -8.22
CA GLU A 68 -1.07 -13.83 -8.94
C GLU A 68 -0.99 -12.86 -10.12
N SER A 69 -0.16 -11.84 -10.00
CA SER A 69 0.22 -10.87 -11.05
C SER A 69 1.71 -10.54 -10.94
N ASP A 70 2.28 -9.81 -11.89
CA ASP A 70 3.55 -9.11 -11.66
C ASP A 70 3.29 -7.95 -10.69
N ARG A 71 3.23 -8.28 -9.39
CA ARG A 71 2.90 -7.35 -8.34
C ARG A 71 3.86 -6.18 -8.26
N LEU A 72 5.16 -6.42 -8.47
CA LEU A 72 6.16 -5.35 -8.39
C LEU A 72 5.96 -4.35 -9.53
N HIS A 73 5.73 -4.84 -10.75
CA HIS A 73 5.39 -3.97 -11.88
C HIS A 73 4.05 -3.26 -11.66
N GLY A 74 3.03 -3.99 -11.19
CA GLY A 74 1.71 -3.43 -10.89
C GLY A 74 1.77 -2.26 -9.90
N ILE A 75 2.50 -2.41 -8.80
CA ILE A 75 2.72 -1.31 -7.84
C ILE A 75 3.32 -0.09 -8.54
N ALA A 76 4.39 -0.29 -9.30
CA ALA A 76 5.09 0.80 -9.97
C ALA A 76 4.23 1.49 -11.02
N ALA A 77 3.51 0.73 -11.83
CA ALA A 77 2.63 1.24 -12.87
C ALA A 77 1.46 2.05 -12.29
N GLU A 78 0.78 1.48 -11.28
CA GLU A 78 -0.42 2.12 -10.73
C GLU A 78 -0.08 3.35 -9.88
N LEU A 79 0.99 3.33 -9.09
CA LEU A 79 1.45 4.55 -8.40
C LEU A 79 1.84 5.64 -9.39
N LYS A 80 2.51 5.32 -10.51
CA LYS A 80 2.84 6.29 -11.56
C LYS A 80 1.60 6.90 -12.23
N LYS A 81 0.56 6.10 -12.49
CA LYS A 81 -0.72 6.59 -13.00
C LYS A 81 -1.37 7.61 -12.06
N LEU A 82 -1.19 7.47 -10.75
CA LEU A 82 -1.67 8.41 -9.75
C LEU A 82 -0.72 9.61 -9.53
N GLY A 83 0.33 9.76 -10.34
CA GLY A 83 1.31 10.85 -10.21
C GLY A 83 2.51 10.54 -9.32
N GLY A 84 2.62 9.32 -8.81
CA GLY A 84 3.72 8.90 -7.93
C GLY A 84 5.08 8.85 -8.66
N ASN A 85 6.13 9.19 -7.94
CA ASN A 85 7.51 9.09 -8.41
C ASN A 85 8.12 7.76 -7.93
N VAL A 86 8.20 6.80 -8.83
CA VAL A 86 8.56 5.41 -8.50
C VAL A 86 9.67 4.92 -9.43
N ILE A 87 10.70 4.34 -8.84
CA ILE A 87 11.78 3.63 -9.53
C ILE A 87 11.60 2.13 -9.28
N GLU A 88 11.28 1.42 -10.35
CA GLU A 88 11.16 -0.04 -10.34
C GLU A 88 12.53 -0.65 -10.66
N GLU A 89 12.96 -1.60 -9.84
CA GLU A 89 14.19 -2.40 -10.03
C GLU A 89 13.79 -3.88 -10.19
N GLU A 90 14.73 -4.76 -10.51
CA GLU A 90 14.47 -6.18 -10.71
C GLU A 90 13.82 -6.85 -9.48
N SER A 91 14.35 -6.58 -8.29
CA SER A 91 13.90 -7.17 -7.02
C SER A 91 13.58 -6.16 -5.93
N ALA A 92 13.42 -4.88 -6.29
CA ALA A 92 13.19 -3.79 -5.34
C ALA A 92 12.35 -2.67 -5.97
N ILE A 93 11.84 -1.81 -5.13
CA ILE A 93 11.12 -0.61 -5.55
C ILE A 93 11.48 0.57 -4.64
N ARG A 94 11.75 1.71 -5.26
CA ARG A 94 11.96 2.98 -4.55
C ARG A 94 10.80 3.90 -4.82
N ILE A 95 10.21 4.42 -3.77
CA ILE A 95 9.08 5.35 -3.82
C ILE A 95 9.55 6.67 -3.24
N ILE A 96 9.46 7.72 -4.05
CA ILE A 96 9.90 9.07 -3.71
C ILE A 96 8.63 9.91 -3.53
N PRO A 97 8.48 10.65 -2.42
CA PRO A 97 7.31 11.49 -2.19
C PRO A 97 6.99 12.40 -3.37
N ALA A 98 5.73 12.39 -3.79
CA ALA A 98 5.23 13.23 -4.87
C ALA A 98 3.73 13.51 -4.64
N PRO A 99 3.20 14.63 -5.12
CA PRO A 99 1.77 14.88 -5.08
C PRO A 99 1.01 13.85 -5.91
N LEU A 100 0.09 13.13 -5.28
CA LEU A 100 -0.78 12.18 -5.96
C LEU A 100 -2.09 12.84 -6.39
N HIS A 101 -2.71 12.30 -7.44
CA HIS A 101 -4.02 12.70 -7.94
C HIS A 101 -4.91 11.47 -8.20
N GLY A 102 -6.21 11.70 -8.38
CA GLY A 102 -7.17 10.65 -8.71
C GLY A 102 -6.88 10.01 -10.06
N GLY A 103 -7.35 8.78 -10.22
CA GLY A 103 -7.20 8.00 -11.44
C GLY A 103 -7.76 6.59 -11.26
N VAL A 104 -7.85 5.85 -12.37
CA VAL A 104 -8.33 4.47 -12.38
C VAL A 104 -7.15 3.54 -12.15
N VAL A 105 -7.23 2.75 -11.09
CA VAL A 105 -6.24 1.73 -10.70
C VAL A 105 -6.67 0.39 -11.27
N SER A 106 -5.81 -0.24 -12.04
CA SER A 106 -6.01 -1.61 -12.53
C SER A 106 -5.58 -2.61 -11.48
N THR A 107 -6.45 -3.58 -11.22
CA THR A 107 -6.20 -4.58 -10.17
C THR A 107 -5.43 -5.80 -10.65
N TYR A 108 -5.35 -6.03 -11.96
CA TYR A 108 -4.71 -7.22 -12.56
C TYR A 108 -5.32 -8.55 -12.05
N ASP A 109 -6.62 -8.55 -11.72
CA ASP A 109 -7.33 -9.66 -11.05
C ASP A 109 -6.64 -10.09 -9.71
N ASP A 110 -5.92 -9.17 -9.08
CA ASP A 110 -5.20 -9.40 -7.83
C ASP A 110 -5.86 -8.64 -6.68
N HIS A 111 -6.43 -9.39 -5.72
CA HIS A 111 -7.12 -8.83 -4.56
C HIS A 111 -6.20 -7.95 -3.69
N ARG A 112 -4.90 -8.25 -3.63
CA ARG A 112 -3.96 -7.44 -2.84
C ARG A 112 -3.71 -6.08 -3.49
N MET A 113 -3.69 -6.02 -4.82
CA MET A 113 -3.65 -4.74 -5.54
C MET A 113 -4.89 -3.91 -5.23
N ALA A 114 -6.10 -4.49 -5.37
CA ALA A 114 -7.34 -3.80 -5.08
C ALA A 114 -7.40 -3.26 -3.64
N MET A 115 -7.11 -4.13 -2.66
CA MET A 115 -7.17 -3.77 -1.23
C MET A 115 -6.13 -2.71 -0.86
N SER A 116 -4.91 -2.82 -1.39
CA SER A 116 -3.83 -1.88 -1.07
C SER A 116 -4.11 -0.49 -1.66
N PHE A 117 -4.52 -0.42 -2.93
CA PHE A 117 -4.80 0.86 -3.57
C PHE A 117 -6.10 1.52 -3.09
N ALA A 118 -7.04 0.77 -2.50
CA ALA A 118 -8.18 1.37 -1.81
C ALA A 118 -7.76 2.34 -0.70
N LEU A 119 -6.63 2.06 -0.03
CA LEU A 119 -6.07 2.96 0.99
C LEU A 119 -5.67 4.33 0.42
N ALA A 120 -5.24 4.40 -0.85
CA ALA A 120 -4.93 5.66 -1.50
C ALA A 120 -6.18 6.56 -1.59
N GLY A 121 -7.35 5.96 -1.81
CA GLY A 121 -8.63 6.67 -1.88
C GLY A 121 -9.03 7.38 -0.58
N LEU A 122 -8.50 6.95 0.58
CA LEU A 122 -8.74 7.64 1.84
C LEU A 122 -8.06 9.02 1.91
N ARG A 123 -7.05 9.27 1.09
CA ARG A 123 -6.27 10.52 1.08
C ARG A 123 -6.34 11.28 -0.23
N VAL A 124 -6.65 10.61 -1.33
CA VAL A 124 -6.65 11.17 -2.68
C VAL A 124 -8.06 11.04 -3.29
N PRO A 125 -8.81 12.14 -3.42
CA PRO A 125 -10.11 12.10 -4.08
C PRO A 125 -10.02 11.62 -5.53
N GLY A 126 -10.99 10.83 -5.96
CA GLY A 126 -11.10 10.36 -7.34
C GLY A 126 -10.23 9.15 -7.69
N VAL A 127 -9.66 8.46 -6.72
CA VAL A 127 -9.10 7.11 -6.92
C VAL A 127 -10.24 6.13 -7.13
N VAL A 128 -10.20 5.38 -8.22
CA VAL A 128 -11.20 4.37 -8.60
C VAL A 128 -10.51 3.03 -8.79
N ILE A 129 -11.03 1.98 -8.19
CA ILE A 129 -10.57 0.60 -8.38
C ILE A 129 -11.41 -0.04 -9.49
N ASP A 130 -10.80 -0.45 -10.61
CA ASP A 130 -11.52 -0.89 -11.82
C ASP A 130 -12.27 -2.23 -11.64
N ASP A 131 -11.67 -3.16 -10.92
CA ASP A 131 -12.29 -4.46 -10.59
C ASP A 131 -12.14 -4.78 -9.10
N TYR A 132 -13.03 -4.22 -8.30
CA TYR A 132 -13.07 -4.52 -6.86
C TYR A 132 -13.55 -5.95 -6.56
N GLN A 133 -14.17 -6.63 -7.52
CA GLN A 133 -14.72 -7.97 -7.32
C GLN A 133 -13.66 -9.06 -7.25
N CYS A 134 -12.44 -8.79 -7.69
CA CYS A 134 -11.29 -9.69 -7.53
C CYS A 134 -11.01 -10.05 -6.06
N CYS A 135 -11.50 -9.24 -5.10
CA CYS A 135 -11.38 -9.50 -3.67
C CYS A 135 -12.22 -10.68 -3.18
N ARG A 136 -13.28 -11.10 -3.91
CA ARG A 136 -14.24 -12.11 -3.46
C ARG A 136 -13.62 -13.46 -3.09
N LYS A 137 -12.54 -13.83 -3.75
CA LYS A 137 -11.86 -15.12 -3.49
C LYS A 137 -11.12 -15.17 -2.15
N THR A 138 -10.90 -14.01 -1.51
CA THR A 138 -10.11 -13.93 -0.27
C THR A 138 -10.88 -13.23 0.85
N PHE A 139 -11.56 -12.13 0.53
CA PHE A 139 -12.38 -11.36 1.47
C PHE A 139 -13.61 -10.81 0.72
N GLU A 140 -14.66 -11.61 0.69
CA GLU A 140 -15.83 -11.39 -0.19
C GLU A 140 -16.47 -10.01 -0.05
N ASN A 141 -16.60 -9.50 1.18
CA ASN A 141 -17.23 -8.23 1.47
C ASN A 141 -16.22 -7.13 1.87
N TYR A 142 -14.96 -7.21 1.40
CA TYR A 142 -13.92 -6.26 1.78
C TYR A 142 -14.34 -4.80 1.61
N PHE A 143 -14.84 -4.41 0.45
CA PHE A 143 -15.19 -3.02 0.18
C PHE A 143 -16.39 -2.54 1.00
N GLN A 144 -17.35 -3.39 1.30
CA GLN A 144 -18.42 -3.06 2.23
C GLN A 144 -17.87 -2.75 3.64
N VAL A 145 -17.01 -3.64 4.16
CA VAL A 145 -16.36 -3.43 5.46
C VAL A 145 -15.48 -2.18 5.45
N PHE A 146 -14.78 -1.94 4.35
CA PHE A 146 -13.95 -0.74 4.18
C PHE A 146 -14.80 0.54 4.21
N GLU A 147 -15.91 0.58 3.49
CA GLU A 147 -16.83 1.72 3.50
C GLU A 147 -17.43 1.97 4.89
N GLU A 148 -17.90 0.90 5.55
CA GLU A 148 -18.42 0.99 6.92
C GLU A 148 -17.37 1.52 7.92
N ALA A 149 -16.12 1.14 7.75
CA ALA A 149 -15.03 1.54 8.65
C ALA A 149 -14.57 3.00 8.48
N PHE A 150 -14.67 3.56 7.27
CA PHE A 150 -14.06 4.85 6.95
C PHE A 150 -15.04 5.95 6.50
N TYR A 151 -16.26 5.60 6.11
CA TYR A 151 -17.25 6.54 5.56
C TYR A 151 -18.59 6.53 6.27
N SER A 152 -18.75 5.74 7.33
CA SER A 152 -19.96 5.69 8.19
C SER A 152 -20.03 6.81 9.22
#